data_1466b4c0b8d6ef9755d9732d6dc972b2
#
_entry.id   1466b4c0b8d6ef9755d9732d6dc972b2
#
_cell.length_a   1.000
_cell.length_b   1.000
_cell.length_c   1.000
_cell.angle_alpha   90.00
_cell.angle_beta   90.00
_cell.angle_gamma   90.00
#
_symmetry.space_group_name_H-M   'P 1'
#
loop_
_entity.id
_entity.type
_entity.pdbx_description
1 polymer ?
#
loop_
_entity_poly.entity_id
_entity_poly.type
_entity_poly.pdbx_seq_one_letter_code
_entity_poly.pdbx_strand_id
1 'polypeptide(L)'
;MGMPLFLYFFERFLERLSKSNYKNNFVIKGGFLISSLIGIENRTTMDMDTTIKGIPLKEEKIKEIVDEIININVEDGIRFEIKDISYIREEDEYENFRISLIANVGKTKNPMKLDLTTGS
;
A
#
# COMPACT_ATOMS: atom_id res chain seq x y z
N MET A 1 -19.08 9.33 13.51
CA MET A 1 -18.75 8.13 12.82
C MET A 1 -17.28 8.05 12.51
N GLY A 2 -16.64 6.98 12.86
CA GLY A 2 -15.21 6.89 12.71
C GLY A 2 -14.76 6.50 11.32
N MET A 3 -13.48 6.65 11.07
CA MET A 3 -12.86 6.23 9.84
C MET A 3 -12.85 4.71 9.77
N PRO A 4 -13.13 4.11 8.60
CA PRO A 4 -13.01 2.65 8.46
C PRO A 4 -11.62 2.17 8.84
N LEU A 5 -11.54 0.99 9.41
CA LEU A 5 -10.28 0.47 9.91
C LEU A 5 -9.23 0.33 8.83
N PHE A 6 -9.62 -0.14 7.63
CA PHE A 6 -8.64 -0.29 6.57
C PHE A 6 -8.06 1.05 6.14
N LEU A 7 -8.87 2.11 6.19
CA LEU A 7 -8.39 3.43 5.83
C LEU A 7 -7.37 3.92 6.85
N TYR A 8 -7.59 3.58 8.11
CA TYR A 8 -6.63 3.91 9.17
C TYR A 8 -5.29 3.22 8.91
N PHE A 9 -5.31 1.94 8.54
CA PHE A 9 -4.07 1.22 8.28
C PHE A 9 -3.34 1.76 7.05
N PHE A 10 -4.08 2.16 6.02
CA PHE A 10 -3.44 2.77 4.86
C PHE A 10 -2.81 4.10 5.24
N GLU A 11 -3.49 4.87 6.07
CA GLU A 11 -2.96 6.15 6.52
C GLU A 11 -1.67 5.93 7.33
N ARG A 12 -1.64 4.88 8.14
CA ARG A 12 -0.43 4.58 8.90
C ARG A 12 0.71 4.12 7.98
N PHE A 13 0.37 3.42 6.92
CA PHE A 13 1.37 3.06 5.92
C PHE A 13 1.90 4.32 5.23
N LEU A 14 1.00 5.24 4.89
CA LEU A 14 1.39 6.49 4.24
C LEU A 14 2.27 7.36 5.14
N GLU A 15 2.07 7.28 6.43
CA GLU A 15 2.92 8.00 7.37
C GLU A 15 4.37 7.51 7.24
N ARG A 16 4.54 6.20 7.15
CA ARG A 16 5.87 5.63 6.97
C ARG A 16 6.46 6.02 5.61
N LEU A 17 5.63 5.96 4.58
CA LEU A 17 6.05 6.35 3.24
C LEU A 17 6.54 7.80 3.22
N SER A 18 5.85 8.69 3.92
CA SER A 18 6.22 10.10 3.94
C SER A 18 7.57 10.34 4.60
N LYS A 19 8.02 9.41 5.41
CA LYS A 19 9.31 9.49 6.07
C LYS A 19 10.41 8.71 5.35
N SER A 20 10.05 8.08 4.24
CA SER A 20 11.01 7.27 3.48
C SER A 20 11.66 8.08 2.37
N ASN A 21 12.65 7.47 1.76
CA ASN A 21 13.32 8.09 0.61
C ASN A 21 12.47 7.99 -0.66
N TYR A 22 11.32 7.36 -0.59
CA TYR A 22 10.49 7.09 -1.76
C TYR A 22 9.22 7.91 -1.79
N LYS A 23 9.07 8.86 -0.89
CA LYS A 23 7.81 9.61 -0.77
C LYS A 23 7.42 10.33 -2.08
N ASN A 24 8.40 10.76 -2.84
CA ASN A 24 8.12 11.47 -4.09
C ASN A 24 7.95 10.54 -5.28
N ASN A 25 8.16 9.25 -5.08
CA ASN A 25 8.01 8.27 -6.14
C ASN A 25 6.67 7.59 -6.13
N PHE A 26 5.92 7.69 -5.02
CA PHE A 26 4.62 7.07 -4.89
C PHE A 26 3.52 8.08 -5.09
N VAL A 27 2.58 7.79 -5.97
CA VAL A 27 1.44 8.66 -6.24
C VAL A 27 0.18 7.87 -5.95
N ILE A 28 -0.57 8.28 -4.94
CA ILE A 28 -1.81 7.60 -4.57
C ILE A 28 -2.91 8.10 -5.48
N LYS A 29 -3.66 7.18 -6.05
CA LYS A 29 -4.74 7.55 -6.96
C LYS A 29 -5.89 8.17 -6.19
N GLY A 30 -6.39 9.29 -6.69
CA GLY A 30 -7.46 10.02 -6.04
C GLY A 30 -8.76 9.24 -5.95
N GLY A 31 -9.00 8.33 -6.89
CA GLY A 31 -10.20 7.52 -6.86
C GLY A 31 -10.35 6.69 -5.59
N PHE A 32 -9.23 6.26 -5.04
CA PHE A 32 -9.26 5.53 -3.79
C PHE A 32 -9.86 6.37 -2.68
N LEU A 33 -9.41 7.61 -2.55
CA LEU A 33 -9.90 8.49 -1.49
C LEU A 33 -11.38 8.81 -1.66
N ILE A 34 -11.80 9.06 -2.89
CA ILE A 34 -13.19 9.37 -3.16
C ILE A 34 -14.08 8.19 -2.81
N SER A 35 -13.71 7.01 -3.25
CA SER A 35 -14.50 5.82 -2.96
C SER A 35 -14.59 5.55 -1.46
N SER A 36 -13.52 5.80 -0.75
CA SER A 36 -13.51 5.60 0.69
C SER A 36 -14.42 6.57 1.42
N LEU A 37 -14.43 7.82 0.96
CA LEU A 37 -15.21 8.85 1.61
C LEU A 37 -16.71 8.68 1.42
N ILE A 38 -17.16 8.20 0.28
CA ILE A 38 -18.58 7.99 0.08
C ILE A 38 -19.05 6.65 0.62
N GLY A 39 -18.17 5.89 1.21
CA GLY A 39 -18.59 4.70 1.92
C GLY A 39 -19.21 3.65 1.03
N ILE A 40 -18.67 3.46 -0.13
CA ILE A 40 -19.12 2.38 -0.98
C ILE A 40 -18.59 1.13 -0.39
N GLU A 41 -19.46 0.59 0.35
CA GLU A 41 -18.96 -0.12 1.27
C GLU A 41 -19.00 -1.47 1.26
N ASN A 42 -19.52 -2.18 0.80
CA ASN A 42 -19.52 -3.62 0.77
C ASN A 42 -18.21 -4.20 0.27
N ARG A 43 -17.18 -3.38 0.30
CA ARG A 43 -15.91 -3.91 -0.10
C ARG A 43 -15.27 -4.63 1.04
N THR A 44 -14.98 -5.87 0.82
CA THR A 44 -14.28 -6.67 1.81
C THR A 44 -12.77 -6.63 1.58
N THR A 45 -12.34 -6.10 0.44
CA THR A 45 -10.91 -6.04 0.15
C THR A 45 -10.37 -4.66 0.44
N MET A 46 -9.21 -4.63 1.04
CA MET A 46 -8.55 -3.38 1.37
C MET A 46 -7.42 -3.17 0.37
N ASP A 47 -7.76 -2.58 -0.77
CA ASP A 47 -6.80 -2.36 -1.84
C ASP A 47 -6.51 -0.88 -1.98
N MET A 48 -5.24 -0.55 -2.12
CA MET A 48 -4.84 0.82 -2.38
C MET A 48 -4.06 0.84 -3.69
N ASP A 49 -4.55 1.59 -4.67
CA ASP A 49 -3.89 1.73 -5.96
C ASP A 49 -2.86 2.83 -5.90
N THR A 50 -1.65 2.52 -6.29
CA THR A 50 -0.56 3.48 -6.23
C THR A 50 0.28 3.38 -7.50
N THR A 51 0.68 4.52 -8.02
CA THR A 51 1.58 4.57 -9.16
C THR A 51 2.97 4.90 -8.67
N ILE A 52 3.97 4.17 -9.17
CA ILE A 52 5.36 4.45 -8.84
C ILE A 52 6.03 5.10 -10.04
N LYS A 53 6.71 6.21 -9.80
CA LYS A 53 7.41 6.95 -10.83
C LYS A 53 8.90 6.98 -10.54
N GLY A 54 9.70 6.88 -11.59
CA GLY A 54 11.14 7.05 -11.47
C GLY A 54 11.90 5.86 -10.93
N ILE A 55 11.25 4.74 -10.74
CA ILE A 55 11.87 3.53 -10.23
C ILE A 55 11.45 2.37 -11.11
N PRO A 56 12.41 1.57 -11.62
CA PRO A 56 12.02 0.37 -12.36
C PRO A 56 11.29 -0.61 -11.46
N LEU A 57 10.16 -1.11 -11.95
CA LEU A 57 9.39 -2.05 -11.18
C LEU A 57 9.85 -3.47 -11.44
N LYS A 58 10.67 -3.98 -10.58
CA LYS A 58 11.08 -5.37 -10.57
C LYS A 58 10.73 -5.93 -9.22
N GLU A 59 10.36 -7.19 -9.17
CA GLU A 59 9.90 -7.79 -7.93
C GLU A 59 10.89 -7.60 -6.79
N GLU A 60 12.16 -7.83 -7.06
CA GLU A 60 13.19 -7.68 -6.03
C GLU A 60 13.29 -6.26 -5.51
N LYS A 61 13.21 -5.30 -6.43
CA LYS A 61 13.30 -3.90 -6.04
C LYS A 61 12.07 -3.46 -5.27
N ILE A 62 10.91 -3.94 -5.68
CA ILE A 62 9.67 -3.61 -4.99
C ILE A 62 9.68 -4.15 -3.57
N LYS A 63 10.15 -5.37 -3.40
CA LYS A 63 10.24 -5.96 -2.06
C LYS A 63 11.17 -5.12 -1.19
N GLU A 64 12.30 -4.72 -1.73
CA GLU A 64 13.26 -3.91 -1.01
C GLU A 64 12.66 -2.57 -0.60
N ILE A 65 11.96 -1.92 -1.53
CA ILE A 65 11.36 -0.62 -1.25
C ILE A 65 10.29 -0.71 -0.19
N VAL A 66 9.38 -1.66 -0.34
CA VAL A 66 8.28 -1.80 0.62
C VAL A 66 8.81 -2.21 1.98
N ASP A 67 9.79 -3.11 1.99
CA ASP A 67 10.41 -3.54 3.23
C ASP A 67 11.05 -2.37 3.97
N GLU A 68 11.71 -1.49 3.23
CA GLU A 68 12.31 -0.32 3.83
C GLU A 68 11.26 0.62 4.40
N ILE A 69 10.16 0.80 3.69
CA ILE A 69 9.08 1.67 4.15
C ILE A 69 8.45 1.13 5.42
N ILE A 70 8.09 -0.13 5.43
CA ILE A 70 7.37 -0.69 6.58
C ILE A 70 8.24 -0.81 7.83
N ASN A 71 9.56 -0.76 7.65
CA ASN A 71 10.46 -0.83 8.80
C ASN A 71 10.81 0.54 9.37
N ILE A 72 10.26 1.61 8.81
CA ILE A 72 10.47 2.93 9.37
C ILE A 72 9.74 3.00 10.71
N ASN A 73 10.46 3.50 11.70
CA ASN A 73 9.93 3.53 13.04
C ASN A 73 8.90 4.63 13.23
N VAL A 74 7.66 4.22 13.47
CA VAL A 74 6.58 5.13 13.82
C VAL A 74 5.94 4.55 15.08
N GLU A 75 5.90 5.34 16.12
CA GLU A 75 5.40 4.83 17.41
C GLU A 75 3.87 4.85 17.45
N ASP A 76 3.26 3.97 16.68
CA ASP A 76 1.80 3.90 16.62
C ASP A 76 1.27 2.52 17.02
N GLY A 77 2.14 1.63 17.44
CA GLY A 77 1.73 0.29 17.85
C GLY A 77 1.41 -0.65 16.73
N ILE A 78 1.65 -0.24 15.49
CA ILE A 78 1.35 -1.08 14.33
C ILE A 78 2.65 -1.59 13.74
N ARG A 79 2.66 -2.87 13.39
CA ARG A 79 3.81 -3.46 12.73
C ARG A 79 3.34 -4.11 11.44
N PHE A 80 3.87 -3.65 10.34
CA PHE A 80 3.53 -4.20 9.03
C PHE A 80 4.49 -5.31 8.64
N GLU A 81 3.99 -6.30 7.92
CA GLU A 81 4.85 -7.32 7.35
C GLU A 81 4.37 -7.65 5.94
N ILE A 82 5.29 -8.06 5.10
CA ILE A 82 4.96 -8.48 3.74
C ILE A 82 4.57 -9.94 3.79
N LYS A 83 3.37 -10.25 3.32
CA LYS A 83 2.92 -11.64 3.26
C LYS A 83 3.27 -12.24 1.91
N ASP A 84 3.10 -11.48 0.84
CA ASP A 84 3.31 -11.98 -0.51
C ASP A 84 3.41 -10.84 -1.51
N ILE A 85 4.10 -11.09 -2.61
CA ILE A 85 4.19 -10.16 -3.72
C ILE A 85 3.83 -10.94 -4.98
N SER A 86 2.80 -10.49 -5.68
CA SER A 86 2.35 -11.14 -6.91
C SER A 86 2.51 -10.21 -8.09
N TYR A 87 3.01 -10.73 -9.19
CA TYR A 87 3.08 -9.98 -10.42
C TYR A 87 1.75 -10.17 -11.15
N ILE A 88 1.06 -9.08 -11.40
CA ILE A 88 -0.20 -9.12 -12.12
C ILE A 88 0.07 -8.67 -13.53
N ARG A 89 -0.04 -9.60 -14.47
CA ARG A 89 0.19 -9.28 -15.86
C ARG A 89 -1.09 -8.74 -16.46
N GLU A 90 -1.04 -7.51 -16.89
CA GLU A 90 -2.17 -6.92 -17.60
C GLU A 90 -1.87 -6.92 -19.08
N GLU A 91 -2.90 -6.73 -19.88
CA GLU A 91 -2.73 -6.68 -21.32
C GLU A 91 -2.05 -5.41 -21.78
N ASP A 92 -1.91 -4.46 -20.86
CA ASP A 92 -1.29 -3.20 -21.16
C ASP A 92 0.23 -3.28 -21.11
N GLU A 93 0.88 -2.19 -21.47
CA GLU A 93 2.32 -2.10 -21.41
C GLU A 93 2.84 -1.91 -20.00
N TYR A 94 1.93 -1.75 -19.05
CA TYR A 94 2.32 -1.46 -17.68
C TYR A 94 2.48 -2.72 -16.88
N GLU A 95 3.46 -2.71 -15.99
CA GLU A 95 3.67 -3.80 -15.08
C GLU A 95 2.97 -3.49 -13.77
N ASN A 96 2.24 -4.44 -13.25
CA ASN A 96 1.51 -4.30 -12.01
C ASN A 96 1.94 -5.36 -11.01
N PHE A 97 2.11 -4.93 -9.78
CA PHE A 97 2.43 -5.85 -8.70
C PHE A 97 1.43 -5.63 -7.57
N ARG A 98 1.01 -6.72 -6.98
CA ARG A 98 0.16 -6.67 -5.80
C ARG A 98 0.95 -7.16 -4.61
N ILE A 99 1.07 -6.32 -3.61
CA ILE A 99 1.78 -6.66 -2.40
C ILE A 99 0.75 -6.88 -1.32
N SER A 100 0.75 -8.08 -0.75
CA SER A 100 -0.12 -8.41 0.36
C SER A 100 0.63 -8.13 1.65
N LEU A 101 0.07 -7.24 2.45
CA LEU A 101 0.66 -6.85 3.72
C LEU A 101 -0.24 -7.26 4.85
N ILE A 102 0.34 -7.40 6.02
CA ILE A 102 -0.43 -7.63 7.24
C ILE A 102 -0.07 -6.53 8.22
N ALA A 103 -1.09 -5.83 8.70
CA ALA A 103 -0.92 -4.84 9.75
C ALA A 103 -1.20 -5.53 11.08
N ASN A 104 -0.18 -5.68 11.88
CA ASN A 104 -0.30 -6.33 13.18
C ASN A 104 -0.51 -5.28 14.26
N VAL A 105 -1.60 -5.41 14.99
CA VAL A 105 -1.91 -4.53 16.12
C VAL A 105 -2.22 -5.43 17.30
N GLY A 106 -1.33 -5.44 18.28
CA GLY A 106 -1.50 -6.34 19.40
C GLY A 106 -1.56 -7.78 18.91
N LYS A 107 -2.69 -8.44 19.16
CA LYS A 107 -2.88 -9.83 18.73
C LYS A 107 -3.67 -9.95 17.44
N THR A 108 -4.09 -8.84 16.84
CA THR A 108 -4.87 -8.91 15.63
C THR A 108 -4.00 -8.78 14.40
N LYS A 109 -4.38 -9.49 13.35
CA LYS A 109 -3.69 -9.45 12.07
C LYS A 109 -4.68 -8.97 11.04
N ASN A 110 -4.35 -7.87 10.38
CA ASN A 110 -5.26 -7.23 9.45
C ASN A 110 -4.65 -7.21 8.05
N PRO A 111 -5.17 -8.02 7.13
CA PRO A 111 -4.60 -8.05 5.79
C PRO A 111 -4.98 -6.82 4.99
N MET A 112 -4.06 -6.37 4.17
CA MET A 112 -4.29 -5.26 3.27
C MET A 112 -3.49 -5.51 2.02
N LYS A 113 -3.88 -4.87 0.93
CA LYS A 113 -3.21 -5.04 -0.35
C LYS A 113 -2.82 -3.70 -0.93
N LEU A 114 -1.64 -3.67 -1.51
CA LEU A 114 -1.11 -2.49 -2.15
C LEU A 114 -0.83 -2.85 -3.60
N ASP A 115 -1.54 -2.21 -4.51
CA ASP A 115 -1.37 -2.46 -5.94
C ASP A 115 -0.47 -1.38 -6.52
N LEU A 116 0.68 -1.79 -7.05
CA LEU A 116 1.66 -0.87 -7.60
C LEU A 116 1.72 -0.98 -9.10
N THR A 117 1.61 0.16 -9.77
CA THR A 117 1.64 0.23 -11.22
C THR A 117 2.73 1.22 -11.64
N THR A 118 3.45 0.89 -12.71
CA THR A 118 4.40 1.86 -13.26
C THR A 118 3.62 2.96 -13.93
N GLY A 119 3.98 4.19 -13.62
CA GLY A 119 3.38 5.33 -14.27
C GLY A 119 4.38 5.99 -15.19
N SER A 120 3.90 6.53 -16.24
CA SER A 120 4.76 7.29 -17.16
C SER A 120 4.64 8.77 -16.85
#